data_0bd067439410fd6ab2e39e5f18590474
#
_entry.id   0bd067439410fd6ab2e39e5f18590474
#
_cell.length_a   1.000
_cell.length_b   1.000
_cell.length_c   1.000
_cell.angle_alpha   90.00
_cell.angle_beta   90.00
_cell.angle_gamma   90.00
#
_symmetry.space_group_name_H-M   'P 1'
#
loop_
_entity.id
_entity.type
_entity.pdbx_description
1 polymer ?
#
loop_
_entity_poly.entity_id
_entity_poly.type
_entity_poly.pdbx_seq_one_letter_code
_entity_poly.pdbx_strand_id
1 'polypeptide(L)'
;EQVSSRLKGDPGSKVRVTVEHLTGGTETVTLQRERIAIPGVPYAGWVAEGIGYIRHSDFTEGCYEDMRAAIERLRSEGELKGLILDYRSNGGGIMQEAVKILGMFVPKGTEVVSTKGRTEDSRRVYRTESEPILPDLPLAVLVNGNSASASEIVTGALQDLDRAVIIGQRSYGKGLVQTPRPLGYNAMLKLTTAKYYIPSGRCIQAIDYSHSQEGTVRSVPDSLISEYTTRAGRKVYDGGGIMPDIRTEPEYISRFAMTLYALGFIEDFGDEYVRRHPGQQIDIRTFSITDGDYAEFAEFMKDKEVPYESDTRRALKKLREAAKTDRFEEVEQQIAAIDSTLRDDTATNLETYRKEIVESINNDIVLRHGYSEGVIEHSLPDDGDVLKAIEILGNGQEYARIVTEQDTPRK
;
A
#
# COMPACT_ATOMS: atom_id res chain seq x y z
N GLU A 1 21.38 7.55 -8.33
CA GLU A 1 22.14 6.42 -8.94
C GLU A 1 23.62 6.41 -8.58
N GLN A 2 24.35 7.53 -8.65
CA GLN A 2 25.80 7.59 -8.36
C GLN A 2 26.14 7.21 -6.92
N VAL A 3 25.39 7.69 -5.92
CA VAL A 3 25.61 7.36 -4.50
C VAL A 3 25.36 5.86 -4.27
N SER A 4 24.21 5.36 -4.74
CA SER A 4 23.85 3.95 -4.60
C SER A 4 24.87 3.00 -5.24
N SER A 5 25.41 3.35 -6.42
CA SER A 5 26.43 2.52 -7.09
C SER A 5 27.77 2.47 -6.33
N ARG A 6 28.13 3.53 -5.60
CA ARG A 6 29.34 3.57 -4.78
C ARG A 6 29.17 2.87 -3.43
N LEU A 7 27.96 2.93 -2.86
CA LEU A 7 27.66 2.23 -1.60
C LEU A 7 27.55 0.70 -1.80
N LYS A 8 27.00 0.24 -2.92
CA LYS A 8 26.91 -1.19 -3.26
C LYS A 8 28.30 -1.80 -3.55
N GLY A 9 28.42 -3.10 -3.30
CA GLY A 9 29.62 -3.88 -3.58
C GLY A 9 29.52 -5.28 -2.99
N ASP A 10 30.61 -6.06 -3.06
CA ASP A 10 30.64 -7.43 -2.59
C ASP A 10 30.45 -7.49 -1.06
N PRO A 11 29.63 -8.42 -0.54
CA PRO A 11 29.52 -8.66 0.91
C PRO A 11 30.90 -8.91 1.55
N GLY A 12 31.12 -8.33 2.73
CA GLY A 12 32.41 -8.39 3.43
C GLY A 12 33.42 -7.31 3.01
N SER A 13 33.23 -6.64 1.85
CA SER A 13 34.09 -5.53 1.46
C SER A 13 33.76 -4.28 2.28
N LYS A 14 34.74 -3.37 2.38
CA LYS A 14 34.60 -2.14 3.16
C LYS A 14 34.35 -0.94 2.27
N VAL A 15 33.50 -0.02 2.75
CA VAL A 15 33.32 1.32 2.16
C VAL A 15 33.56 2.38 3.22
N ARG A 16 34.26 3.42 2.85
CA ARG A 16 34.48 4.59 3.71
C ARG A 16 33.57 5.72 3.24
N VAL A 17 32.76 6.24 4.15
CA VAL A 17 31.79 7.31 3.89
C VAL A 17 32.10 8.46 4.83
N THR A 18 32.19 9.66 4.29
CA THR A 18 32.23 10.89 5.09
C THR A 18 30.86 11.51 5.04
N VAL A 19 30.25 11.72 6.20
CA VAL A 19 28.94 12.34 6.38
C VAL A 19 29.12 13.71 7.02
N GLU A 20 28.31 14.68 6.58
CA GLU A 20 28.17 15.97 7.22
C GLU A 20 26.88 15.95 8.04
N HIS A 21 26.97 16.26 9.33
CA HIS A 21 25.82 16.27 10.22
C HIS A 21 25.02 17.57 10.07
N LEU A 22 23.70 17.49 10.17
CA LEU A 22 22.80 18.66 10.10
C LEU A 22 23.13 19.72 11.15
N THR A 23 23.62 19.30 12.31
CA THR A 23 24.05 20.18 13.41
C THR A 23 25.48 20.73 13.26
N GLY A 24 26.12 20.45 12.12
CA GLY A 24 27.49 20.83 11.81
C GLY A 24 28.50 19.75 12.21
N GLY A 25 29.67 19.81 11.55
CA GLY A 25 30.75 18.83 11.71
C GLY A 25 30.66 17.67 10.70
N THR A 26 31.79 17.06 10.44
CA THR A 26 31.93 15.91 9.54
C THR A 26 32.47 14.70 10.28
N GLU A 27 31.93 13.54 9.98
CA GLU A 27 32.40 12.26 10.50
C GLU A 27 32.73 11.32 9.35
N THR A 28 33.85 10.58 9.47
CA THR A 28 34.23 9.57 8.48
C THR A 28 34.10 8.18 9.12
N VAL A 29 33.15 7.39 8.62
CA VAL A 29 32.90 6.03 9.08
C VAL A 29 33.34 5.01 8.03
N THR A 30 33.84 3.85 8.50
CA THR A 30 34.13 2.70 7.64
C THR A 30 33.08 1.63 7.91
N LEU A 31 32.26 1.35 6.91
CA LEU A 31 31.20 0.36 6.96
C LEU A 31 31.65 -0.93 6.25
N GLN A 32 31.30 -2.07 6.78
CA GLN A 32 31.43 -3.35 6.09
C GLN A 32 30.14 -3.64 5.36
N ARG A 33 30.23 -3.96 4.07
CA ARG A 33 29.05 -4.31 3.28
C ARG A 33 28.56 -5.69 3.67
N GLU A 34 27.26 -5.80 3.87
CA GLU A 34 26.56 -7.02 4.19
C GLU A 34 25.39 -7.23 3.22
N ARG A 35 24.90 -8.47 3.15
CA ARG A 35 23.64 -8.72 2.45
C ARG A 35 22.50 -8.20 3.32
N ILE A 36 21.85 -7.13 2.89
CA ILE A 36 20.68 -6.56 3.58
C ILE A 36 19.45 -7.39 3.21
N ALA A 37 18.83 -7.99 4.22
CA ALA A 37 17.49 -8.54 4.10
C ALA A 37 16.48 -7.43 4.47
N ILE A 38 15.58 -7.12 3.57
CA ILE A 38 14.45 -6.22 3.86
C ILE A 38 13.37 -7.11 4.49
N PRO A 39 12.96 -6.86 5.75
CA PRO A 39 11.94 -7.68 6.40
C PRO A 39 10.60 -7.57 5.65
N GLY A 40 9.93 -8.70 5.47
CA GLY A 40 8.58 -8.72 4.90
C GLY A 40 7.54 -8.05 5.81
N VAL A 41 7.82 -8.02 7.12
CA VAL A 41 7.01 -7.39 8.17
C VAL A 41 7.79 -6.21 8.78
N PRO A 42 7.72 -5.00 8.19
CA PRO A 42 8.47 -3.84 8.68
C PRO A 42 7.92 -3.26 9.99
N TYR A 43 6.67 -3.56 10.36
CA TYR A 43 6.06 -3.06 11.60
C TYR A 43 5.02 -4.03 12.15
N ALA A 44 4.98 -4.17 13.46
CA ALA A 44 3.90 -4.79 14.20
C ALA A 44 3.73 -4.08 15.55
N GLY A 45 2.50 -3.80 15.97
CA GLY A 45 2.22 -3.09 17.21
C GLY A 45 0.75 -3.11 17.58
N TRP A 46 0.40 -2.48 18.69
CA TRP A 46 -0.96 -2.33 19.17
C TRP A 46 -1.59 -1.04 18.62
N VAL A 47 -2.80 -1.14 18.08
CA VAL A 47 -3.56 0.01 17.57
C VAL A 47 -4.75 0.37 18.45
N ALA A 48 -5.24 -0.59 19.26
CA ALA A 48 -6.23 -0.40 20.30
C ALA A 48 -6.07 -1.49 21.36
N GLU A 49 -6.81 -1.40 22.49
CA GLU A 49 -6.78 -2.42 23.54
C GLU A 49 -7.19 -3.79 22.98
N GLY A 50 -6.27 -4.75 22.99
CA GLY A 50 -6.47 -6.10 22.49
C GLY A 50 -6.47 -6.22 20.96
N ILE A 51 -6.24 -5.16 20.19
CA ILE A 51 -6.18 -5.21 18.73
C ILE A 51 -4.75 -4.95 18.25
N GLY A 52 -4.14 -6.03 17.70
CA GLY A 52 -2.84 -5.98 17.08
C GLY A 52 -2.92 -5.55 15.61
N TYR A 53 -1.85 -4.95 15.14
CA TYR A 53 -1.67 -4.57 13.74
C TYR A 53 -0.33 -5.07 13.23
N ILE A 54 -0.31 -5.62 12.02
CA ILE A 54 0.91 -6.07 11.33
C ILE A 54 0.91 -5.51 9.92
N ARG A 55 1.93 -4.69 9.61
CA ARG A 55 2.23 -4.25 8.24
C ARG A 55 3.03 -5.33 7.55
N HIS A 56 2.50 -5.88 6.45
CA HIS A 56 3.20 -6.85 5.62
C HIS A 56 3.44 -6.25 4.23
N SER A 57 4.68 -5.85 3.95
CA SER A 57 5.02 -5.07 2.76
C SER A 57 5.45 -5.90 1.55
N ASP A 58 5.97 -7.11 1.76
CA ASP A 58 6.44 -7.95 0.66
C ASP A 58 6.51 -9.44 1.08
N PHE A 59 6.25 -10.35 0.14
CA PHE A 59 6.38 -11.80 0.34
C PHE A 59 7.77 -12.27 -0.04
N THR A 60 8.77 -11.84 0.74
CA THR A 60 10.17 -12.29 0.64
C THR A 60 10.36 -13.64 1.29
N GLU A 61 11.52 -14.29 1.01
CA GLU A 61 11.92 -15.52 1.71
C GLU A 61 12.05 -15.25 3.20
N GLY A 62 11.37 -16.05 4.03
CA GLY A 62 11.37 -15.93 5.49
C GLY A 62 10.29 -15.00 6.06
N CYS A 63 9.45 -14.37 5.24
CA CYS A 63 8.40 -13.47 5.77
C CYS A 63 7.33 -14.21 6.59
N TYR A 64 7.18 -15.52 6.43
CA TYR A 64 6.37 -16.35 7.33
C TYR A 64 6.93 -16.33 8.76
N GLU A 65 8.21 -16.51 8.91
CA GLU A 65 8.91 -16.47 10.21
C GLU A 65 8.79 -15.08 10.84
N ASP A 66 8.94 -14.00 10.04
CA ASP A 66 8.75 -12.61 10.50
C ASP A 66 7.33 -12.39 11.01
N MET A 67 6.31 -12.82 10.25
CA MET A 67 4.91 -12.72 10.62
C MET A 67 4.62 -13.51 11.91
N ARG A 68 5.15 -14.71 12.02
CA ARG A 68 5.00 -15.56 13.20
C ARG A 68 5.63 -14.90 14.43
N ALA A 69 6.86 -14.40 14.31
CA ALA A 69 7.55 -13.70 15.40
C ALA A 69 6.77 -12.45 15.85
N ALA A 70 6.19 -11.68 14.89
CA ALA A 70 5.35 -10.53 15.19
C ALA A 70 4.09 -10.92 16.00
N ILE A 71 3.41 -12.00 15.60
CA ILE A 71 2.24 -12.52 16.32
C ILE A 71 2.63 -13.02 17.72
N GLU A 72 3.72 -13.78 17.86
CA GLU A 72 4.19 -14.29 19.12
C GLU A 72 4.60 -13.15 20.08
N ARG A 73 5.22 -12.09 19.56
CA ARG A 73 5.53 -10.88 20.32
C ARG A 73 4.27 -10.20 20.86
N LEU A 74 3.30 -9.90 20.02
CA LEU A 74 2.02 -9.30 20.43
C LEU A 74 1.34 -10.13 21.54
N ARG A 75 1.30 -11.46 21.38
CA ARG A 75 0.72 -12.36 22.39
C ARG A 75 1.49 -12.39 23.71
N SER A 76 2.79 -12.11 23.69
CA SER A 76 3.60 -12.03 24.92
C SER A 76 3.43 -10.69 25.65
N GLU A 77 3.04 -9.64 24.93
CA GLU A 77 2.83 -8.30 25.46
C GLU A 77 1.42 -8.10 26.06
N GLY A 78 0.41 -8.86 25.58
CA GLY A 78 -0.96 -8.71 26.06
C GLY A 78 -1.94 -9.73 25.47
N GLU A 79 -3.21 -9.63 25.87
CA GLU A 79 -4.30 -10.45 25.35
C GLU A 79 -4.71 -9.96 23.96
N LEU A 80 -4.45 -10.76 22.94
CA LEU A 80 -4.83 -10.47 21.56
C LEU A 80 -6.29 -10.90 21.32
N LYS A 81 -7.19 -9.92 21.08
CA LYS A 81 -8.63 -10.11 20.83
C LYS A 81 -9.00 -9.95 19.37
N GLY A 82 -8.16 -9.30 18.57
CA GLY A 82 -8.31 -9.11 17.13
C GLY A 82 -6.98 -8.75 16.48
N LEU A 83 -6.85 -9.02 15.18
CA LEU A 83 -5.63 -8.74 14.44
C LEU A 83 -5.95 -8.10 13.08
N ILE A 84 -5.25 -7.01 12.78
CA ILE A 84 -5.27 -6.34 11.48
C ILE A 84 -4.03 -6.75 10.71
N LEU A 85 -4.22 -7.31 9.52
CA LEU A 85 -3.17 -7.60 8.55
C LEU A 85 -3.22 -6.56 7.42
N ASP A 86 -2.21 -5.71 7.31
CA ASP A 86 -2.18 -4.67 6.29
C ASP A 86 -1.33 -5.09 5.09
N TYR A 87 -2.01 -5.37 3.97
CA TYR A 87 -1.43 -5.67 2.66
C TYR A 87 -1.55 -4.51 1.67
N ARG A 88 -1.95 -3.32 2.11
CA ARG A 88 -2.00 -2.15 1.22
C ARG A 88 -0.64 -1.88 0.61
N SER A 89 -0.60 -1.67 -0.70
CA SER A 89 0.61 -1.47 -1.51
C SER A 89 1.63 -2.62 -1.49
N ASN A 90 1.23 -3.82 -1.04
CA ASN A 90 2.04 -5.03 -1.14
C ASN A 90 1.83 -5.69 -2.51
N GLY A 91 2.83 -5.64 -3.37
CA GLY A 91 2.81 -6.20 -4.73
C GLY A 91 2.85 -7.73 -4.83
N GLY A 92 2.90 -8.42 -3.69
CA GLY A 92 3.00 -9.87 -3.60
C GLY A 92 4.44 -10.37 -3.45
N GLY A 93 4.74 -11.53 -4.00
CA GLY A 93 6.06 -12.17 -3.95
C GLY A 93 5.95 -13.68 -4.00
N ILE A 94 6.58 -14.37 -3.07
CA ILE A 94 6.70 -15.84 -3.03
C ILE A 94 5.37 -16.47 -2.59
N MET A 95 4.73 -17.20 -3.52
CA MET A 95 3.45 -17.86 -3.26
C MET A 95 3.52 -18.87 -2.11
N GLN A 96 4.62 -19.60 -1.96
CA GLN A 96 4.81 -20.57 -0.89
C GLN A 96 4.76 -19.91 0.49
N GLU A 97 5.29 -18.71 0.63
CA GLU A 97 5.20 -17.94 1.86
C GLU A 97 3.73 -17.55 2.17
N ALA A 98 2.96 -17.15 1.15
CA ALA A 98 1.53 -16.88 1.31
C ALA A 98 0.76 -18.12 1.81
N VAL A 99 1.06 -19.31 1.27
CA VAL A 99 0.45 -20.57 1.72
C VAL A 99 0.79 -20.89 3.18
N LYS A 100 2.06 -20.68 3.59
CA LYS A 100 2.49 -20.87 4.98
C LYS A 100 1.79 -19.89 5.91
N ILE A 101 1.70 -18.60 5.54
CA ILE A 101 1.01 -17.56 6.32
C ILE A 101 -0.46 -17.91 6.51
N LEU A 102 -1.15 -18.38 5.47
CA LEU A 102 -2.53 -18.87 5.59
C LEU A 102 -2.66 -20.01 6.59
N GLY A 103 -1.66 -20.88 6.69
CA GLY A 103 -1.60 -21.97 7.69
C GLY A 103 -1.57 -21.49 9.13
N MET A 104 -1.33 -20.20 9.41
CA MET A 104 -1.45 -19.64 10.77
C MET A 104 -2.91 -19.42 11.19
N PHE A 105 -3.82 -19.31 10.24
CA PHE A 105 -5.19 -18.85 10.46
C PHE A 105 -6.28 -19.86 10.09
N VAL A 106 -5.97 -20.85 9.26
CA VAL A 106 -6.94 -21.85 8.78
C VAL A 106 -6.45 -23.27 9.07
N PRO A 107 -7.36 -24.25 9.24
CA PRO A 107 -6.98 -25.62 9.60
C PRO A 107 -6.01 -26.25 8.61
N LYS A 108 -5.17 -27.13 9.11
CA LYS A 108 -4.26 -27.95 8.29
C LYS A 108 -5.02 -28.73 7.23
N GLY A 109 -4.46 -28.82 6.03
CA GLY A 109 -5.05 -29.51 4.88
C GLY A 109 -6.08 -28.69 4.11
N THR A 110 -6.37 -27.45 4.52
CA THR A 110 -7.28 -26.54 3.82
C THR A 110 -6.68 -26.13 2.47
N GLU A 111 -7.44 -26.27 1.39
CA GLU A 111 -7.09 -25.72 0.08
C GLU A 111 -7.18 -24.20 0.13
N VAL A 112 -6.07 -23.52 -0.22
CA VAL A 112 -5.99 -22.06 -0.14
C VAL A 112 -5.74 -21.41 -1.49
N VAL A 113 -5.13 -22.13 -2.42
CA VAL A 113 -4.93 -21.69 -3.80
C VAL A 113 -4.72 -22.89 -4.70
N SER A 114 -5.19 -22.82 -5.93
CA SER A 114 -4.82 -23.75 -6.98
C SER A 114 -4.32 -23.01 -8.22
N THR A 115 -3.50 -23.68 -9.01
CA THR A 115 -3.03 -23.15 -10.30
C THR A 115 -3.50 -24.05 -11.42
N LYS A 116 -3.92 -23.47 -12.54
CA LYS A 116 -4.34 -24.18 -13.72
C LYS A 116 -3.75 -23.52 -14.95
N GLY A 117 -2.96 -24.27 -15.70
CA GLY A 117 -2.41 -23.85 -16.99
C GLY A 117 -3.17 -24.46 -18.15
N ARG A 118 -2.50 -24.52 -19.32
CA ARG A 118 -3.12 -24.96 -20.57
C ARG A 118 -3.37 -26.48 -20.62
N THR A 119 -2.59 -27.28 -19.89
CA THR A 119 -2.70 -28.74 -19.86
C THR A 119 -3.24 -29.20 -18.51
N GLU A 120 -3.92 -30.34 -18.45
CA GLU A 120 -4.45 -30.89 -17.19
C GLU A 120 -3.35 -31.16 -16.16
N ASP A 121 -2.18 -31.64 -16.60
CA ASP A 121 -1.01 -31.90 -15.74
C ASP A 121 -0.43 -30.62 -15.11
N SER A 122 -0.86 -29.45 -15.56
CA SER A 122 -0.46 -28.17 -14.99
C SER A 122 -1.27 -27.73 -13.76
N ARG A 123 -2.34 -28.47 -13.43
CA ARG A 123 -3.15 -28.20 -12.25
C ARG A 123 -2.39 -28.62 -10.99
N ARG A 124 -2.20 -27.65 -10.07
CA ARG A 124 -1.64 -27.89 -8.74
C ARG A 124 -2.55 -27.29 -7.71
N VAL A 125 -2.72 -27.99 -6.60
CA VAL A 125 -3.50 -27.55 -5.44
C VAL A 125 -2.54 -27.37 -4.28
N TYR A 126 -2.58 -26.20 -3.64
CA TYR A 126 -1.76 -25.87 -2.48
C TYR A 126 -2.66 -25.85 -1.26
N ARG A 127 -2.24 -26.57 -0.24
CA ARG A 127 -2.94 -26.74 1.03
C ARG A 127 -2.05 -26.30 2.19
N THR A 128 -2.67 -25.84 3.26
CA THR A 128 -1.96 -25.56 4.51
C THR A 128 -1.35 -26.84 5.09
N GLU A 129 -0.13 -26.75 5.63
CA GLU A 129 0.63 -27.91 6.11
C GLU A 129 0.78 -27.94 7.64
N SER A 130 0.56 -26.80 8.32
CA SER A 130 0.66 -26.64 9.78
C SER A 130 -0.71 -26.52 10.44
N GLU A 131 -0.78 -26.84 11.73
CA GLU A 131 -1.92 -26.45 12.56
C GLU A 131 -1.92 -24.94 12.77
N PRO A 132 -3.10 -24.28 12.78
CA PRO A 132 -3.19 -22.85 12.93
C PRO A 132 -2.81 -22.39 14.34
N ILE A 133 -2.11 -21.26 14.42
CA ILE A 133 -1.75 -20.64 15.71
C ILE A 133 -2.84 -19.67 16.21
N LEU A 134 -3.70 -19.20 15.30
CA LEU A 134 -4.80 -18.26 15.59
C LEU A 134 -6.07 -18.70 14.84
N PRO A 135 -6.66 -19.91 15.14
CA PRO A 135 -7.79 -20.44 14.38
C PRO A 135 -9.06 -19.59 14.50
N ASP A 136 -9.33 -19.02 15.67
CA ASP A 136 -10.60 -18.39 16.01
C ASP A 136 -10.49 -16.86 16.22
N LEU A 137 -9.27 -16.30 16.18
CA LEU A 137 -9.06 -14.87 16.42
C LEU A 137 -9.74 -14.04 15.30
N PRO A 138 -10.58 -13.04 15.60
CA PRO A 138 -11.11 -12.12 14.61
C PRO A 138 -10.00 -11.44 13.79
N LEU A 139 -10.12 -11.46 12.45
CA LEU A 139 -9.15 -10.89 11.53
C LEU A 139 -9.80 -9.83 10.64
N ALA A 140 -9.12 -8.71 10.48
CA ALA A 140 -9.36 -7.74 9.41
C ALA A 140 -8.15 -7.69 8.48
N VAL A 141 -8.39 -7.59 7.17
CA VAL A 141 -7.33 -7.47 6.17
C VAL A 141 -7.53 -6.18 5.40
N LEU A 142 -6.51 -5.32 5.41
CA LEU A 142 -6.53 -4.07 4.67
C LEU A 142 -5.89 -4.25 3.29
N VAL A 143 -6.58 -3.77 2.26
CA VAL A 143 -6.11 -3.84 0.86
C VAL A 143 -6.39 -2.55 0.10
N ASN A 144 -5.59 -2.30 -0.94
CA ASN A 144 -5.82 -1.19 -1.88
C ASN A 144 -5.52 -1.62 -3.32
N GLY A 145 -5.66 -0.71 -4.27
CA GLY A 145 -5.43 -0.98 -5.69
C GLY A 145 -4.02 -1.47 -6.06
N ASN A 146 -3.06 -1.36 -5.15
CA ASN A 146 -1.69 -1.85 -5.33
C ASN A 146 -1.43 -3.21 -4.63
N SER A 147 -2.40 -3.72 -3.86
CA SER A 147 -2.33 -5.08 -3.29
C SER A 147 -2.45 -6.11 -4.40
N ALA A 148 -1.42 -6.92 -4.63
CA ALA A 148 -1.35 -7.78 -5.82
C ALA A 148 -0.79 -9.18 -5.53
N SER A 149 -1.13 -10.16 -6.39
CA SER A 149 -0.50 -11.50 -6.45
C SER A 149 -0.61 -12.27 -5.13
N ALA A 150 0.50 -12.55 -4.41
CA ALA A 150 0.50 -13.27 -3.13
C ALA A 150 -0.39 -12.60 -2.07
N SER A 151 -0.45 -11.25 -2.03
CA SER A 151 -1.37 -10.51 -1.17
C SER A 151 -2.82 -10.83 -1.49
N GLU A 152 -3.15 -10.96 -2.78
CA GLU A 152 -4.51 -11.32 -3.22
C GLU A 152 -4.84 -12.79 -2.94
N ILE A 153 -3.83 -13.68 -2.96
CA ILE A 153 -4.00 -15.08 -2.56
C ILE A 153 -4.37 -15.14 -1.07
N VAL A 154 -3.63 -14.45 -0.20
CA VAL A 154 -3.93 -14.45 1.24
C VAL A 154 -5.29 -13.81 1.50
N THR A 155 -5.52 -12.61 0.98
CA THR A 155 -6.78 -11.88 1.18
C THR A 155 -7.98 -12.66 0.66
N GLY A 156 -7.90 -13.15 -0.58
CA GLY A 156 -8.98 -13.87 -1.22
C GLY A 156 -9.26 -15.23 -0.58
N ALA A 157 -8.23 -15.96 -0.14
CA ALA A 157 -8.42 -17.20 0.58
C ALA A 157 -9.10 -16.98 1.94
N LEU A 158 -8.68 -15.96 2.71
CA LEU A 158 -9.32 -15.60 3.97
C LEU A 158 -10.77 -15.14 3.77
N GLN A 159 -11.06 -14.39 2.69
CA GLN A 159 -12.43 -14.01 2.34
C GLN A 159 -13.29 -15.21 1.96
N ASP A 160 -12.82 -16.07 1.05
CA ASP A 160 -13.57 -17.21 0.54
C ASP A 160 -13.81 -18.29 1.61
N LEU A 161 -12.94 -18.36 2.61
CA LEU A 161 -13.06 -19.24 3.76
C LEU A 161 -13.84 -18.61 4.94
N ASP A 162 -14.36 -17.40 4.75
CA ASP A 162 -15.10 -16.63 5.78
C ASP A 162 -14.29 -16.44 7.07
N ARG A 163 -12.98 -16.26 6.92
CA ARG A 163 -12.04 -16.21 8.05
C ARG A 163 -11.67 -14.79 8.45
N ALA A 164 -11.82 -13.81 7.56
CA ALA A 164 -11.51 -12.41 7.79
C ALA A 164 -12.52 -11.49 7.13
N VAL A 165 -12.62 -10.25 7.66
CA VAL A 165 -13.28 -9.13 7.01
C VAL A 165 -12.25 -8.36 6.19
N ILE A 166 -12.54 -8.12 4.92
CA ILE A 166 -11.66 -7.38 4.00
C ILE A 166 -12.13 -5.94 3.93
N ILE A 167 -11.22 -4.99 4.16
CA ILE A 167 -11.51 -3.54 4.23
C ILE A 167 -10.57 -2.79 3.28
N GLY A 168 -11.06 -1.73 2.64
CA GLY A 168 -10.27 -0.86 1.78
C GLY A 168 -10.81 -0.74 0.36
N GLN A 169 -9.93 -0.77 -0.64
CA GLN A 169 -10.27 -0.65 -2.04
C GLN A 169 -10.06 -1.98 -2.77
N ARG A 170 -10.68 -2.09 -3.97
CA ARG A 170 -10.48 -3.25 -4.85
C ARG A 170 -9.00 -3.47 -5.11
N SER A 171 -8.51 -4.70 -4.96
CA SER A 171 -7.12 -5.05 -5.24
C SER A 171 -6.76 -5.01 -6.73
N TYR A 172 -5.49 -5.18 -7.04
CA TYR A 172 -4.93 -5.03 -8.39
C TYR A 172 -5.50 -6.01 -9.43
N GLY A 173 -5.71 -7.26 -9.05
CA GLY A 173 -6.17 -8.32 -9.97
C GLY A 173 -5.04 -8.98 -10.76
N LYS A 174 -3.95 -9.38 -10.10
CA LYS A 174 -2.83 -10.12 -10.71
C LYS A 174 -2.97 -11.63 -10.44
N GLY A 175 -3.71 -12.31 -11.31
CA GLY A 175 -4.03 -13.74 -11.20
C GLY A 175 -3.20 -14.66 -12.08
N LEU A 176 -2.05 -14.23 -12.59
CA LEU A 176 -1.20 -15.01 -13.50
C LEU A 176 0.07 -15.53 -12.81
N VAL A 177 0.35 -16.82 -13.02
CA VAL A 177 1.62 -17.44 -12.63
C VAL A 177 2.64 -17.23 -13.74
N GLN A 178 3.75 -16.58 -13.39
CA GLN A 178 4.86 -16.35 -14.30
C GLN A 178 6.08 -17.15 -13.86
N THR A 179 6.62 -17.96 -14.77
CA THR A 179 7.78 -18.81 -14.51
C THR A 179 8.97 -18.33 -15.33
N PRO A 180 10.12 -18.02 -14.70
CA PRO A 180 11.34 -17.71 -15.44
C PRO A 180 11.92 -19.00 -16.06
N ARG A 181 12.39 -18.90 -17.30
CA ARG A 181 13.04 -19.98 -18.03
C ARG A 181 14.40 -19.48 -18.56
N PRO A 182 15.51 -20.16 -18.25
CA PRO A 182 16.80 -19.78 -18.79
C PRO A 182 16.86 -20.04 -20.29
N LEU A 183 17.39 -19.09 -21.05
CA LEU A 183 17.58 -19.16 -22.50
C LEU A 183 19.05 -19.33 -22.94
N GLY A 184 19.99 -19.40 -22.02
CA GLY A 184 21.43 -19.33 -22.28
C GLY A 184 21.95 -17.88 -22.28
N TYR A 185 23.26 -17.70 -22.36
CA TYR A 185 23.93 -16.39 -22.33
C TYR A 185 23.44 -15.46 -21.17
N ASN A 186 23.16 -16.01 -19.99
CA ASN A 186 22.58 -15.33 -18.83
C ASN A 186 21.22 -14.62 -19.11
N ALA A 187 20.54 -14.96 -20.20
CA ALA A 187 19.22 -14.46 -20.51
C ALA A 187 18.13 -15.32 -19.85
N MET A 188 17.06 -14.66 -19.39
CA MET A 188 15.89 -15.32 -18.79
C MET A 188 14.63 -14.90 -19.53
N LEU A 189 13.79 -15.88 -19.87
CA LEU A 189 12.45 -15.62 -20.42
C LEU A 189 11.42 -15.80 -19.32
N LYS A 190 10.62 -14.78 -19.07
CA LYS A 190 9.49 -14.82 -18.14
C LYS A 190 8.21 -15.16 -18.88
N LEU A 191 7.67 -16.34 -18.64
CA LEU A 191 6.47 -16.86 -19.32
C LEU A 191 5.29 -16.97 -18.34
N THR A 192 4.11 -16.59 -18.80
CA THR A 192 2.85 -16.94 -18.11
C THR A 192 2.53 -18.41 -18.40
N THR A 193 2.45 -19.22 -17.34
CA THR A 193 2.27 -20.67 -17.43
C THR A 193 0.94 -21.15 -16.85
N ALA A 194 0.29 -20.39 -15.96
CA ALA A 194 -0.97 -20.76 -15.33
C ALA A 194 -1.73 -19.52 -14.81
N LYS A 195 -2.99 -19.74 -14.40
CA LYS A 195 -3.81 -18.79 -13.62
C LYS A 195 -3.94 -19.28 -12.19
N TYR A 196 -4.12 -18.36 -11.23
CA TYR A 196 -4.50 -18.68 -9.84
C TYR A 196 -6.00 -18.77 -9.70
N TYR A 197 -6.42 -19.71 -8.86
CA TYR A 197 -7.79 -19.86 -8.40
C TYR A 197 -7.78 -19.97 -6.87
N ILE A 198 -8.58 -19.17 -6.21
CA ILE A 198 -8.73 -19.17 -4.76
C ILE A 198 -9.86 -20.10 -4.33
N PRO A 199 -10.12 -20.35 -3.03
CA PRO A 199 -10.96 -21.45 -2.58
C PRO A 199 -12.36 -21.52 -3.16
N SER A 200 -13.01 -20.41 -3.48
CA SER A 200 -14.32 -20.39 -4.16
C SER A 200 -14.26 -20.88 -5.61
N GLY A 201 -13.06 -21.05 -6.18
CA GLY A 201 -12.84 -21.40 -7.58
C GLY A 201 -12.75 -20.21 -8.53
N ARG A 202 -12.90 -18.97 -8.04
CA ARG A 202 -12.77 -17.77 -8.87
C ARG A 202 -11.33 -17.46 -9.20
N CYS A 203 -11.12 -16.87 -10.40
CA CYS A 203 -9.85 -16.34 -10.85
C CYS A 203 -9.82 -14.82 -10.61
N ILE A 204 -8.80 -14.33 -9.92
CA ILE A 204 -8.69 -12.92 -9.56
C ILE A 204 -8.15 -12.02 -10.68
N GLN A 205 -7.78 -12.58 -11.85
CA GLN A 205 -7.16 -11.84 -12.95
C GLN A 205 -8.10 -10.76 -13.50
N ALA A 206 -7.71 -9.49 -13.36
CA ALA A 206 -8.48 -8.34 -13.83
C ALA A 206 -8.19 -7.93 -15.27
N ILE A 207 -7.02 -8.31 -15.81
CA ILE A 207 -6.54 -7.86 -17.11
C ILE A 207 -6.66 -9.00 -18.11
N ASP A 208 -7.36 -8.76 -19.22
CA ASP A 208 -7.44 -9.70 -20.34
C ASP A 208 -6.33 -9.43 -21.36
N TYR A 209 -5.33 -10.30 -21.36
CA TYR A 209 -4.24 -10.28 -22.35
C TYR A 209 -4.57 -11.06 -23.62
N SER A 210 -5.64 -11.87 -23.63
CA SER A 210 -5.97 -12.75 -24.75
C SER A 210 -6.64 -12.03 -25.93
N HIS A 211 -7.27 -10.88 -25.66
CA HIS A 211 -7.97 -10.06 -26.65
C HIS A 211 -7.31 -8.70 -26.87
N SER A 212 -6.02 -8.54 -26.52
CA SER A 212 -5.31 -7.30 -26.78
C SER A 212 -5.03 -7.17 -28.29
N GLN A 213 -5.73 -6.25 -28.94
CA GLN A 213 -5.36 -5.78 -30.27
C GLN A 213 -4.41 -4.59 -30.10
N GLU A 214 -3.29 -4.60 -30.82
CA GLU A 214 -2.29 -3.51 -30.90
C GLU A 214 -1.65 -3.12 -29.53
N GLY A 215 -1.47 -4.08 -28.62
CA GLY A 215 -0.77 -3.83 -27.33
C GLY A 215 -1.60 -3.07 -26.28
N THR A 216 -2.89 -2.79 -26.55
CA THR A 216 -3.78 -2.15 -25.59
C THR A 216 -4.35 -3.21 -24.65
N VAL A 217 -3.95 -3.13 -23.38
CA VAL A 217 -4.46 -4.02 -22.33
C VAL A 217 -5.81 -3.49 -21.82
N ARG A 218 -6.82 -4.35 -21.74
CA ARG A 218 -8.17 -4.01 -21.26
C ARG A 218 -8.50 -4.79 -20.00
N SER A 219 -9.34 -4.20 -19.15
CA SER A 219 -9.98 -4.92 -18.05
C SER A 219 -10.91 -6.02 -18.60
N VAL A 220 -11.13 -7.06 -17.80
CA VAL A 220 -12.15 -8.07 -18.11
C VAL A 220 -13.51 -7.37 -18.25
N PRO A 221 -14.22 -7.53 -19.37
CA PRO A 221 -15.55 -6.92 -19.54
C PRO A 221 -16.54 -7.41 -18.48
N ASP A 222 -17.41 -6.54 -18.01
CA ASP A 222 -18.44 -6.86 -17.01
C ASP A 222 -19.31 -8.07 -17.41
N SER A 223 -19.53 -8.27 -18.70
CA SER A 223 -20.27 -9.43 -19.24
C SER A 223 -19.58 -10.79 -19.06
N LEU A 224 -18.28 -10.78 -18.72
CA LEU A 224 -17.48 -11.97 -18.48
C LEU A 224 -17.19 -12.22 -16.99
N ILE A 225 -17.70 -11.35 -16.10
CA ILE A 225 -17.58 -11.49 -14.65
C ILE A 225 -18.58 -12.55 -14.18
N SER A 226 -18.08 -13.57 -13.48
CA SER A 226 -18.90 -14.65 -12.92
C SER A 226 -19.06 -14.48 -11.42
N GLU A 227 -20.25 -14.86 -10.92
CA GLU A 227 -20.56 -14.90 -9.50
C GLU A 227 -20.13 -16.24 -8.90
N TYR A 228 -19.48 -16.20 -7.74
CA TYR A 228 -19.08 -17.34 -6.92
C TYR A 228 -19.61 -17.14 -5.51
N THR A 229 -19.46 -18.15 -4.65
CA THR A 229 -19.85 -18.08 -3.25
C THR A 229 -18.69 -18.47 -2.35
N THR A 230 -18.57 -17.80 -1.21
CA THR A 230 -17.69 -18.18 -0.12
C THR A 230 -18.20 -19.46 0.57
N ARG A 231 -17.47 -19.97 1.55
CA ARG A 231 -17.90 -21.15 2.32
C ARG A 231 -19.24 -20.94 3.03
N ALA A 232 -19.50 -19.75 3.59
CA ALA A 232 -20.76 -19.37 4.22
C ALA A 232 -21.87 -18.97 3.23
N GLY A 233 -21.57 -18.89 1.92
CA GLY A 233 -22.53 -18.54 0.89
C GLY A 233 -22.60 -17.05 0.54
N ARG A 234 -21.64 -16.22 1.01
CA ARG A 234 -21.52 -14.82 0.60
C ARG A 234 -21.16 -14.73 -0.89
N LYS A 235 -21.72 -13.77 -1.60
CA LYS A 235 -21.44 -13.56 -3.02
C LYS A 235 -20.09 -12.89 -3.22
N VAL A 236 -19.28 -13.47 -4.09
CA VAL A 236 -17.98 -12.92 -4.53
C VAL A 236 -17.84 -13.05 -6.04
N TYR A 237 -16.97 -12.27 -6.65
CA TYR A 237 -16.88 -12.15 -8.10
C TYR A 237 -15.45 -12.36 -8.58
N ASP A 238 -15.29 -12.86 -9.81
CA ASP A 238 -14.00 -12.91 -10.51
C ASP A 238 -13.74 -11.68 -11.39
N GLY A 239 -12.69 -11.73 -12.21
CA GLY A 239 -12.42 -10.76 -13.27
C GLY A 239 -12.01 -9.35 -12.82
N GLY A 240 -11.74 -9.12 -11.54
CA GLY A 240 -11.46 -7.77 -11.07
C GLY A 240 -10.63 -7.65 -9.79
N GLY A 241 -9.79 -8.61 -9.45
CA GLY A 241 -9.10 -8.63 -8.15
C GLY A 241 -10.05 -9.01 -7.01
N ILE A 242 -9.63 -8.71 -5.78
CA ILE A 242 -10.43 -8.94 -4.57
C ILE A 242 -11.25 -7.68 -4.29
N MET A 243 -12.56 -7.82 -4.23
CA MET A 243 -13.46 -6.78 -3.78
C MET A 243 -13.56 -6.83 -2.25
N PRO A 244 -13.28 -5.74 -1.53
CA PRO A 244 -13.40 -5.72 -0.08
C PRO A 244 -14.87 -5.88 0.37
N ASP A 245 -15.06 -6.44 1.56
CA ASP A 245 -16.38 -6.56 2.21
C ASP A 245 -16.86 -5.16 2.67
N ILE A 246 -15.93 -4.33 3.11
CA ILE A 246 -16.17 -2.92 3.45
C ILE A 246 -15.29 -2.04 2.56
N ARG A 247 -15.94 -1.25 1.70
CA ARG A 247 -15.24 -0.30 0.83
C ARG A 247 -14.99 1.01 1.56
N THR A 248 -13.79 1.52 1.35
CA THR A 248 -13.39 2.86 1.80
C THR A 248 -12.93 3.68 0.60
N GLU A 249 -13.02 5.00 0.72
CA GLU A 249 -12.49 5.88 -0.31
C GLU A 249 -10.97 5.99 -0.17
N PRO A 250 -10.23 5.97 -1.29
CA PRO A 250 -8.79 6.14 -1.24
C PRO A 250 -8.44 7.56 -0.79
N GLU A 251 -7.48 7.68 0.10
CA GLU A 251 -6.89 8.97 0.43
C GLU A 251 -5.96 9.40 -0.71
N TYR A 252 -6.18 10.60 -1.23
CA TYR A 252 -5.37 11.18 -2.28
C TYR A 252 -4.53 12.33 -1.71
N ILE A 253 -3.25 12.28 -1.97
CA ILE A 253 -2.38 13.44 -1.78
C ILE A 253 -2.51 14.33 -3.01
N SER A 254 -2.72 15.63 -2.80
CA SER A 254 -2.81 16.60 -3.88
C SER A 254 -1.53 16.62 -4.71
N ARG A 255 -1.67 16.92 -5.99
CA ARG A 255 -0.51 17.08 -6.87
C ARG A 255 0.41 18.21 -6.40
N PHE A 256 -0.14 19.22 -5.73
CA PHE A 256 0.66 20.28 -5.16
C PHE A 256 1.58 19.77 -4.05
N ALA A 257 1.03 19.07 -3.05
CA ALA A 257 1.81 18.46 -1.97
C ALA A 257 2.86 17.46 -2.51
N MET A 258 2.46 16.62 -3.49
CA MET A 258 3.40 15.73 -4.19
C MET A 258 4.53 16.50 -4.90
N THR A 259 4.23 17.68 -5.47
CA THR A 259 5.24 18.50 -6.14
C THR A 259 6.24 19.07 -5.13
N LEU A 260 5.76 19.54 -3.97
CA LEU A 260 6.64 20.02 -2.89
C LEU A 260 7.59 18.93 -2.41
N TYR A 261 7.06 17.72 -2.21
CA TYR A 261 7.86 16.54 -1.84
C TYR A 261 8.88 16.18 -2.92
N ALA A 262 8.46 16.10 -4.18
CA ALA A 262 9.32 15.73 -5.31
C ALA A 262 10.47 16.75 -5.57
N LEU A 263 10.25 18.01 -5.22
CA LEU A 263 11.25 19.06 -5.31
C LEU A 263 12.17 19.13 -4.08
N GLY A 264 11.93 18.30 -3.06
CA GLY A 264 12.72 18.25 -1.83
C GLY A 264 12.42 19.36 -0.82
N PHE A 265 11.40 20.19 -1.04
CA PHE A 265 11.11 21.31 -0.13
C PHE A 265 10.63 20.86 1.26
N ILE A 266 9.94 19.71 1.33
CA ILE A 266 9.55 19.10 2.59
C ILE A 266 10.79 18.64 3.36
N GLU A 267 11.70 17.92 2.68
CA GLU A 267 12.97 17.44 3.25
C GLU A 267 13.89 18.57 3.69
N ASP A 268 14.06 19.61 2.86
CA ASP A 268 14.85 20.79 3.18
C ASP A 268 14.34 21.51 4.44
N PHE A 269 13.01 21.64 4.57
CA PHE A 269 12.40 22.23 5.77
C PHE A 269 12.54 21.31 6.99
N GLY A 270 12.41 20.01 6.84
CA GLY A 270 12.67 19.03 7.89
C GLY A 270 14.10 19.13 8.43
N ASP A 271 15.08 19.31 7.55
CA ASP A 271 16.47 19.56 7.93
C ASP A 271 16.61 20.86 8.74
N GLU A 272 15.92 21.93 8.32
CA GLU A 272 15.90 23.21 9.01
C GLU A 272 15.24 23.10 10.39
N TYR A 273 14.12 22.37 10.47
CA TYR A 273 13.40 22.12 11.71
C TYR A 273 14.29 21.39 12.74
N VAL A 274 14.95 20.30 12.33
CA VAL A 274 15.83 19.52 13.23
C VAL A 274 17.02 20.35 13.69
N ARG A 275 17.61 21.21 12.81
CA ARG A 275 18.68 22.14 13.20
C ARG A 275 18.26 23.12 14.28
N ARG A 276 17.01 23.60 14.23
CA ARG A 276 16.47 24.56 15.22
C ARG A 276 16.03 23.89 16.52
N HIS A 277 15.78 22.59 16.51
CA HIS A 277 15.34 21.82 17.67
C HIS A 277 16.36 20.73 18.07
N PRO A 278 17.61 21.06 18.36
CA PRO A 278 18.65 20.07 18.62
C PRO A 278 18.33 19.23 19.88
N GLY A 279 18.32 17.91 19.71
CA GLY A 279 18.05 16.98 20.82
C GLY A 279 16.57 16.87 21.25
N GLN A 280 15.64 17.44 20.48
CA GLN A 280 14.21 17.28 20.74
C GLN A 280 13.84 15.78 20.77
N GLN A 281 13.12 15.41 21.81
CA GLN A 281 12.45 14.10 21.89
C GLN A 281 11.00 14.29 21.46
N ILE A 282 10.54 13.47 20.54
CA ILE A 282 9.14 13.50 20.06
C ILE A 282 8.43 12.21 20.45
N ASP A 283 7.15 12.30 20.74
CA ASP A 283 6.26 11.15 20.79
C ASP A 283 5.83 10.84 19.34
N ILE A 284 6.29 9.72 18.83
CA ILE A 284 6.07 9.30 17.44
C ILE A 284 4.58 9.30 17.06
N ARG A 285 3.71 8.83 17.96
CA ARG A 285 2.27 8.67 17.69
C ARG A 285 1.48 9.97 17.65
N THR A 286 1.94 10.96 18.39
CA THR A 286 1.18 12.20 18.60
C THR A 286 1.89 13.43 18.08
N PHE A 287 3.08 13.27 17.52
CA PHE A 287 3.85 14.39 16.98
C PHE A 287 3.08 15.13 15.89
N SER A 288 3.02 16.43 16.00
CA SER A 288 2.60 17.32 14.91
C SER A 288 3.32 18.65 15.05
N ILE A 289 3.72 19.22 13.93
CA ILE A 289 4.22 20.59 13.90
C ILE A 289 3.11 21.55 14.33
N THR A 290 3.50 22.66 14.94
CA THR A 290 2.58 23.71 15.38
C THR A 290 2.16 24.64 14.23
N ASP A 291 1.11 25.43 14.46
CA ASP A 291 0.73 26.50 13.50
C ASP A 291 1.88 27.52 13.28
N GLY A 292 2.72 27.73 14.30
CA GLY A 292 3.93 28.56 14.19
C GLY A 292 4.95 27.95 13.24
N ASP A 293 5.22 26.67 13.38
CA ASP A 293 6.14 25.94 12.49
C ASP A 293 5.64 25.96 11.04
N TYR A 294 4.32 25.81 10.85
CA TYR A 294 3.74 25.89 9.51
C TYR A 294 3.86 27.29 8.90
N ALA A 295 3.70 28.34 9.71
CA ALA A 295 3.93 29.72 9.24
C ALA A 295 5.39 29.93 8.82
N GLU A 296 6.34 29.34 9.54
CA GLU A 296 7.76 29.33 9.14
C GLU A 296 8.00 28.55 7.84
N PHE A 297 7.31 27.43 7.63
CA PHE A 297 7.33 26.72 6.35
C PHE A 297 6.78 27.58 5.22
N ALA A 298 5.68 28.29 5.43
CA ALA A 298 5.13 29.22 4.43
C ALA A 298 6.10 30.36 4.09
N GLU A 299 6.84 30.89 5.09
CA GLU A 299 7.88 31.88 4.88
C GLU A 299 9.08 31.30 4.11
N PHE A 300 9.52 30.09 4.47
CA PHE A 300 10.57 29.32 3.74
C PHE A 300 10.23 29.13 2.27
N MET A 301 8.93 28.99 1.94
CA MET A 301 8.43 28.78 0.58
C MET A 301 8.33 30.06 -0.26
N LYS A 302 8.46 31.27 0.34
CA LYS A 302 8.18 32.55 -0.33
C LYS A 302 9.01 32.81 -1.58
N ASP A 303 10.30 32.44 -1.52
CA ASP A 303 11.23 32.62 -2.61
C ASP A 303 11.47 31.37 -3.45
N LYS A 304 10.65 30.34 -3.24
CA LYS A 304 10.75 29.07 -3.97
C LYS A 304 9.82 29.08 -5.17
N GLU A 305 10.35 28.69 -6.33
CA GLU A 305 9.52 28.47 -7.51
C GLU A 305 8.93 27.06 -7.50
N VAL A 306 7.60 26.96 -7.50
CA VAL A 306 6.89 25.70 -7.55
C VAL A 306 6.25 25.56 -8.94
N PRO A 307 6.78 24.72 -9.83
CA PRO A 307 6.23 24.50 -11.19
C PRO A 307 4.97 23.65 -11.12
N TYR A 308 3.89 24.23 -10.59
CA TYR A 308 2.62 23.57 -10.40
C TYR A 308 1.52 24.28 -11.20
N GLU A 309 0.67 23.51 -11.81
CA GLU A 309 -0.57 23.94 -12.44
C GLU A 309 -1.68 22.97 -12.07
N SER A 310 -2.78 23.49 -11.53
CA SER A 310 -3.93 22.67 -11.13
C SER A 310 -4.58 21.95 -12.32
N ASP A 311 -5.22 20.81 -12.05
CA ASP A 311 -5.99 20.07 -13.06
C ASP A 311 -7.14 20.92 -13.63
N THR A 312 -7.74 21.77 -12.79
CA THR A 312 -8.79 22.71 -13.22
C THR A 312 -8.24 23.70 -14.25
N ARG A 313 -7.05 24.29 -14.00
CA ARG A 313 -6.44 25.23 -14.95
C ARG A 313 -6.06 24.53 -16.26
N ARG A 314 -5.52 23.32 -16.18
CA ARG A 314 -5.23 22.50 -17.38
C ARG A 314 -6.47 22.15 -18.18
N ALA A 315 -7.56 21.77 -17.50
CA ALA A 315 -8.84 21.49 -18.14
C ALA A 315 -9.43 22.74 -18.82
N LEU A 316 -9.31 23.88 -18.15
CA LEU A 316 -9.75 25.19 -18.69
C LEU A 316 -8.96 25.59 -19.95
N LYS A 317 -7.64 25.37 -19.96
CA LYS A 317 -6.81 25.59 -21.17
C LYS A 317 -7.26 24.71 -22.32
N LYS A 318 -7.49 23.41 -22.06
CA LYS A 318 -8.01 22.49 -23.09
C LYS A 318 -9.37 22.90 -23.62
N LEU A 319 -10.26 23.32 -22.70
CA LEU A 319 -11.58 23.82 -23.08
C LEU A 319 -11.48 25.06 -23.96
N ARG A 320 -10.59 26.01 -23.63
CA ARG A 320 -10.31 27.20 -24.44
C ARG A 320 -9.84 26.84 -25.85
N GLU A 321 -8.92 25.91 -25.98
CA GLU A 321 -8.41 25.44 -27.27
C GLU A 321 -9.52 24.77 -28.10
N ALA A 322 -10.37 23.94 -27.48
CA ALA A 322 -11.52 23.31 -28.14
C ALA A 322 -12.53 24.36 -28.61
N ALA A 323 -12.94 25.29 -27.74
CA ALA A 323 -13.90 26.35 -28.06
C ALA A 323 -13.41 27.24 -29.23
N LYS A 324 -12.09 27.54 -29.26
CA LYS A 324 -11.47 28.26 -30.37
C LYS A 324 -11.53 27.48 -31.67
N THR A 325 -11.26 26.17 -31.64
CA THR A 325 -11.33 25.28 -32.81
C THR A 325 -12.76 25.20 -33.36
N ASP A 326 -13.73 25.08 -32.46
CA ASP A 326 -15.17 24.98 -32.78
C ASP A 326 -15.85 26.32 -33.06
N ARG A 327 -15.11 27.43 -32.89
CA ARG A 327 -15.55 28.82 -33.11
C ARG A 327 -16.69 29.28 -32.20
N PHE A 328 -16.68 28.80 -30.94
CA PHE A 328 -17.61 29.22 -29.88
C PHE A 328 -17.14 30.51 -29.19
N GLU A 329 -17.28 31.67 -29.82
CA GLU A 329 -16.77 32.95 -29.30
C GLU A 329 -17.42 33.35 -27.96
N GLU A 330 -18.70 33.03 -27.73
CA GLU A 330 -19.39 33.32 -26.48
C GLU A 330 -18.84 32.52 -25.29
N VAL A 331 -18.31 31.32 -25.53
CA VAL A 331 -17.73 30.47 -24.51
C VAL A 331 -16.38 31.04 -23.99
N GLU A 332 -15.64 31.78 -24.83
CA GLU A 332 -14.39 32.40 -24.44
C GLU A 332 -14.55 33.40 -23.29
N GLN A 333 -15.67 34.15 -23.25
CA GLN A 333 -15.94 35.09 -22.16
C GLN A 333 -16.18 34.37 -20.83
N GLN A 334 -16.94 33.26 -20.85
CA GLN A 334 -17.15 32.46 -19.65
C GLN A 334 -15.87 31.80 -19.17
N ILE A 335 -15.04 31.29 -20.08
CA ILE A 335 -13.73 30.72 -19.76
C ILE A 335 -12.83 31.76 -19.11
N ALA A 336 -12.80 33.00 -19.67
CA ALA A 336 -12.01 34.09 -19.10
C ALA A 336 -12.52 34.49 -17.71
N ALA A 337 -13.83 34.50 -17.48
CA ALA A 337 -14.41 34.78 -16.17
C ALA A 337 -14.00 33.71 -15.13
N ILE A 338 -14.07 32.42 -15.50
CA ILE A 338 -13.62 31.33 -14.63
C ILE A 338 -12.11 31.46 -14.34
N ASP A 339 -11.29 31.69 -15.37
CA ASP A 339 -9.84 31.84 -15.23
C ASP A 339 -9.44 32.97 -14.26
N SER A 340 -10.20 34.09 -14.29
CA SER A 340 -9.97 35.22 -13.37
C SER A 340 -10.31 34.91 -11.92
N THR A 341 -11.13 33.88 -11.65
CA THR A 341 -11.49 33.44 -10.28
C THR A 341 -10.56 32.38 -9.73
N LEU A 342 -9.83 31.67 -10.60
CA LEU A 342 -8.89 30.62 -10.18
C LEU A 342 -7.65 31.24 -9.55
N ARG A 343 -7.50 31.03 -8.25
CA ARG A 343 -6.26 31.36 -7.52
C ARG A 343 -5.43 30.10 -7.43
N ASP A 344 -4.33 30.05 -8.17
CA ASP A 344 -3.43 28.91 -8.30
C ASP A 344 -1.98 29.34 -8.04
N ASP A 345 -1.82 30.33 -7.14
CA ASP A 345 -0.54 30.76 -6.64
C ASP A 345 -0.08 29.90 -5.44
N THR A 346 1.23 29.89 -5.18
CA THR A 346 1.84 29.08 -4.13
C THR A 346 1.23 29.36 -2.75
N ALA A 347 0.97 30.62 -2.40
CA ALA A 347 0.43 30.98 -1.09
C ALA A 347 -0.99 30.42 -0.89
N THR A 348 -1.86 30.56 -1.90
CA THR A 348 -3.21 30.00 -1.88
C THR A 348 -3.18 28.47 -1.80
N ASN A 349 -2.28 27.83 -2.55
CA ASN A 349 -2.16 26.36 -2.54
C ASN A 349 -1.60 25.84 -1.20
N LEU A 350 -0.68 26.53 -0.55
CA LEU A 350 -0.20 26.19 0.78
C LEU A 350 -1.35 26.15 1.80
N GLU A 351 -2.26 27.13 1.78
CA GLU A 351 -3.43 27.11 2.67
C GLU A 351 -4.46 26.05 2.27
N THR A 352 -4.72 25.89 0.98
CA THR A 352 -5.71 24.92 0.48
C THR A 352 -5.34 23.49 0.83
N TYR A 353 -4.06 23.12 0.72
CA TYR A 353 -3.54 21.77 0.93
C TYR A 353 -2.79 21.64 2.25
N ARG A 354 -3.02 22.56 3.20
CA ARG A 354 -2.32 22.64 4.47
C ARG A 354 -2.27 21.32 5.23
N LYS A 355 -3.40 20.62 5.35
CA LYS A 355 -3.48 19.34 6.07
C LYS A 355 -2.48 18.32 5.53
N GLU A 356 -2.47 18.12 4.22
CA GLU A 356 -1.59 17.16 3.54
C GLU A 356 -0.11 17.54 3.64
N ILE A 357 0.18 18.86 3.61
CA ILE A 357 1.53 19.37 3.73
C ILE A 357 2.04 19.19 5.16
N VAL A 358 1.22 19.51 6.17
CA VAL A 358 1.55 19.27 7.59
C VAL A 358 1.85 17.80 7.82
N GLU A 359 1.01 16.90 7.28
CA GLU A 359 1.23 15.45 7.38
C GLU A 359 2.54 15.02 6.71
N SER A 360 2.85 15.59 5.53
CA SER A 360 4.11 15.31 4.84
C SER A 360 5.33 15.78 5.63
N ILE A 361 5.27 16.96 6.25
CA ILE A 361 6.34 17.48 7.11
C ILE A 361 6.46 16.64 8.39
N ASN A 362 5.36 16.28 9.02
CA ASN A 362 5.36 15.41 10.20
C ASN A 362 6.04 14.08 9.88
N ASN A 363 5.66 13.44 8.78
CA ASN A 363 6.24 12.17 8.34
C ASN A 363 7.75 12.28 8.08
N ASP A 364 8.22 13.40 7.51
CA ASP A 364 9.65 13.64 7.28
C ASP A 364 10.42 13.82 8.60
N ILE A 365 9.87 14.57 9.56
CA ILE A 365 10.47 14.74 10.88
C ILE A 365 10.46 13.43 11.67
N VAL A 366 9.34 12.72 11.67
CA VAL A 366 9.21 11.40 12.32
C VAL A 366 10.18 10.39 11.73
N LEU A 367 10.39 10.39 10.41
CA LEU A 367 11.37 9.53 9.74
C LEU A 367 12.77 9.70 10.31
N ARG A 368 13.17 10.93 10.68
CA ARG A 368 14.48 11.24 11.28
C ARG A 368 14.64 10.75 12.72
N HIS A 369 13.53 10.54 13.44
CA HIS A 369 13.52 10.10 14.85
C HIS A 369 13.23 8.60 15.00
N GLY A 370 12.33 8.06 14.18
CA GLY A 370 11.80 6.69 14.30
C GLY A 370 11.99 5.83 13.06
N TYR A 371 12.73 6.32 12.06
CA TYR A 371 12.92 5.64 10.77
C TYR A 371 11.58 5.27 10.09
N SER A 372 11.60 4.35 9.17
CA SER A 372 10.39 3.89 8.45
C SER A 372 9.35 3.25 9.37
N GLU A 373 9.79 2.61 10.45
CA GLU A 373 8.92 2.02 11.46
C GLU A 373 8.13 3.10 12.19
N GLY A 374 8.80 4.19 12.58
CA GLY A 374 8.15 5.34 13.20
C GLY A 374 7.12 6.02 12.29
N VAL A 375 7.38 6.12 10.99
CA VAL A 375 6.41 6.70 10.02
C VAL A 375 5.15 5.83 9.94
N ILE A 376 5.29 4.50 9.93
CA ILE A 376 4.13 3.60 9.97
C ILE A 376 3.36 3.83 11.28
N GLU A 377 4.04 3.80 12.42
CA GLU A 377 3.41 3.99 13.73
C GLU A 377 2.68 5.33 13.85
N HIS A 378 3.27 6.39 13.32
CA HIS A 378 2.71 7.74 13.30
C HIS A 378 1.40 7.83 12.51
N SER A 379 1.30 7.13 11.39
CA SER A 379 0.12 7.18 10.52
C SER A 379 -1.10 6.43 11.08
N LEU A 380 -0.92 5.46 11.99
CA LEU A 380 -1.99 4.56 12.42
C LEU A 380 -3.16 5.22 13.16
N PRO A 381 -2.96 6.25 14.05
CA PRO A 381 -4.05 6.87 14.79
C PRO A 381 -5.11 7.56 13.92
N ASP A 382 -4.70 8.09 12.76
CA ASP A 382 -5.56 8.85 11.85
C ASP A 382 -5.93 8.08 10.57
N ASP A 383 -5.45 6.83 10.43
CA ASP A 383 -5.72 5.99 9.26
C ASP A 383 -7.18 5.48 9.26
N GLY A 384 -7.98 5.96 8.30
CA GLY A 384 -9.40 5.64 8.20
C GLY A 384 -9.69 4.14 8.03
N ASP A 385 -8.86 3.39 7.31
CA ASP A 385 -9.01 1.94 7.14
C ASP A 385 -8.71 1.20 8.45
N VAL A 386 -7.67 1.63 9.17
CA VAL A 386 -7.30 1.07 10.48
C VAL A 386 -8.38 1.36 11.51
N LEU A 387 -8.89 2.59 11.57
CA LEU A 387 -9.99 2.95 12.46
C LEU A 387 -11.25 2.13 12.17
N LYS A 388 -11.56 1.90 10.90
CA LYS A 388 -12.69 1.05 10.51
C LYS A 388 -12.47 -0.41 10.91
N ALA A 389 -11.25 -0.92 10.77
CA ALA A 389 -10.91 -2.27 11.22
C ALA A 389 -11.03 -2.43 12.74
N ILE A 390 -10.59 -1.42 13.51
CA ILE A 390 -10.76 -1.39 14.97
C ILE A 390 -12.24 -1.42 15.36
N GLU A 391 -13.08 -0.61 14.70
CA GLU A 391 -14.53 -0.59 14.92
C GLU A 391 -15.15 -1.98 14.72
N ILE A 392 -14.83 -2.64 13.61
CA ILE A 392 -15.37 -3.96 13.26
C ILE A 392 -14.86 -5.05 14.21
N LEU A 393 -13.56 -5.09 14.50
CA LEU A 393 -12.99 -6.09 15.41
C LEU A 393 -13.45 -5.90 16.87
N GLY A 394 -13.75 -4.67 17.27
CA GLY A 394 -14.32 -4.35 18.58
C GLY A 394 -15.80 -4.70 18.71
N ASN A 395 -16.51 -4.96 17.62
CA ASN A 395 -17.93 -5.33 17.57
C ASN A 395 -18.12 -6.74 17.05
N GLY A 396 -18.06 -7.74 17.94
CA GLY A 396 -18.17 -9.15 17.56
C GLY A 396 -19.47 -9.52 16.85
N GLN A 397 -20.58 -8.81 17.08
CA GLN A 397 -21.86 -9.05 16.39
C GLN A 397 -21.76 -8.59 14.93
N GLU A 398 -21.23 -7.39 14.69
CA GLU A 398 -21.05 -6.86 13.35
C GLU A 398 -20.00 -7.66 12.55
N TYR A 399 -18.90 -8.05 13.20
CA TYR A 399 -17.91 -8.95 12.62
C TYR A 399 -18.55 -10.26 12.15
N ALA A 400 -19.29 -10.95 13.04
CA ALA A 400 -19.98 -12.19 12.73
C ALA A 400 -21.00 -12.01 11.60
N ARG A 401 -21.74 -10.90 11.61
CA ARG A 401 -22.70 -10.56 10.56
C ARG A 401 -22.02 -10.50 9.21
N ILE A 402 -20.91 -9.76 9.08
CA ILE A 402 -20.20 -9.57 7.80
C ILE A 402 -19.65 -10.89 7.26
N VAL A 403 -19.07 -11.75 8.11
CA VAL A 403 -18.47 -13.01 7.66
C VAL A 403 -19.49 -14.12 7.40
N THR A 404 -20.77 -13.97 7.80
CA THR A 404 -21.81 -14.99 7.64
C THR A 404 -23.01 -14.55 6.78
N GLU A 405 -23.23 -13.26 6.55
CA GLU A 405 -24.36 -12.76 5.76
C GLU A 405 -24.20 -13.01 4.26
N GLN A 406 -25.31 -13.40 3.63
CA GLN A 406 -25.37 -13.74 2.20
C GLN A 406 -25.52 -12.50 1.28
N ASP A 407 -25.71 -11.29 1.82
CA ASP A 407 -25.85 -10.04 1.04
C ASP A 407 -24.58 -9.19 1.10
N THR A 408 -23.77 -9.30 0.05
CA THR A 408 -22.69 -8.33 -0.19
C THR A 408 -23.26 -7.15 -0.98
N PRO A 409 -22.96 -5.87 -0.64
CA PRO A 409 -23.50 -4.71 -1.34
C PRO A 409 -23.17 -4.76 -2.84
N ARG A 410 -24.19 -4.65 -3.65
CA ARG A 410 -24.02 -4.50 -5.10
C ARG A 410 -23.55 -3.07 -5.41
N LYS A 411 -22.42 -2.96 -6.17
CA LYS A 411 -21.85 -1.83 -6.92
C LYS A 411 -21.40 -0.62 -6.12
#